data_99e7a20905d7bcd0634bea6e9004253c
#
_entry.id   99e7a20905d7bcd0634bea6e9004253c
#
_cell.length_a   1.000
_cell.length_b   1.000
_cell.length_c   1.000
_cell.angle_alpha   90.00
_cell.angle_beta   90.00
_cell.angle_gamma   90.00
#
_symmetry.space_group_name_H-M   'P 1'
#
loop_
_entity.id
_entity.type
_entity.pdbx_description
1 polymer ?
#
loop_
_entity_poly.entity_id
_entity_poly.type
_entity_poly.pdbx_seq_one_letter_code
_entity_poly.pdbx_strand_id
1 'polypeptide(L)'
;HRFGAEVRELDDCVVVCTPGHEGYFWGNCLMIADAPADGDLAHWLQRFEQEVAHGRPGVRHVAIAVNSLPPAAGALPAWREAGFDIIETATMRLQPGQLHMAPVASAAPLQLRPIDFGSELDAIVALQASDPQGFEPEGWARFCRKQMERFALIHEAGLGEWFGLWCGDTLVANCGLLRD
;
A
#
# COMPACT_ATOMS: atom_id res chain seq x y z
N HIS A 1 -12.34 6.55 -11.25
CA HIS A 1 -11.63 5.29 -11.22
C HIS A 1 -12.42 4.22 -10.45
N ARG A 2 -12.34 2.94 -10.89
CA ARG A 2 -13.28 1.85 -10.49
C ARG A 2 -13.26 1.52 -8.99
N PHE A 3 -12.23 1.95 -8.24
CA PHE A 3 -12.04 1.52 -6.84
C PHE A 3 -11.95 2.70 -5.86
N GLY A 4 -12.61 3.81 -6.18
CA GLY A 4 -12.70 4.98 -5.31
C GLY A 4 -11.45 5.84 -5.22
N ALA A 5 -10.38 5.52 -5.94
CA ALA A 5 -9.21 6.39 -6.05
C ALA A 5 -9.40 7.42 -7.18
N GLU A 6 -9.05 8.65 -6.90
CA GLU A 6 -8.96 9.75 -7.87
C GLU A 6 -7.49 10.00 -8.17
N VAL A 7 -7.16 10.11 -9.45
CA VAL A 7 -5.80 10.43 -9.93
C VAL A 7 -5.89 11.67 -10.80
N ARG A 8 -5.09 12.69 -10.47
CA ARG A 8 -5.00 13.94 -11.23
C ARG A 8 -3.54 14.18 -11.61
N GLU A 9 -3.28 14.40 -12.87
CA GLU A 9 -1.97 14.79 -13.36
C GLU A 9 -1.87 16.32 -13.35
N LEU A 10 -0.84 16.84 -12.73
CA LEU A 10 -0.47 18.25 -12.69
C LEU A 10 0.87 18.43 -13.39
N ASP A 11 1.30 19.67 -13.61
CA ASP A 11 2.54 19.96 -14.34
C ASP A 11 3.80 19.43 -13.63
N ASP A 12 3.78 19.34 -12.30
CA ASP A 12 4.91 19.02 -11.44
C ASP A 12 4.75 17.70 -10.66
N CYS A 13 3.53 17.14 -10.61
CA CYS A 13 3.26 15.92 -9.86
C CYS A 13 1.98 15.21 -10.31
N VAL A 14 1.82 13.98 -9.88
CA VAL A 14 0.56 13.25 -9.92
C VAL A 14 -0.02 13.21 -8.51
N VAL A 15 -1.27 13.59 -8.37
CA VAL A 15 -2.03 13.56 -7.12
C VAL A 15 -2.87 12.30 -7.07
N VAL A 16 -2.72 11.52 -6.01
CA VAL A 16 -3.57 10.35 -5.74
C VAL A 16 -4.39 10.62 -4.49
N CYS A 17 -5.70 10.42 -4.57
CA CYS A 17 -6.62 10.57 -3.45
C CYS A 17 -7.60 9.41 -3.39
N THR A 18 -7.85 8.90 -2.19
CA THR A 18 -8.85 7.85 -1.93
C THR A 18 -9.82 8.33 -0.84
N PRO A 19 -10.90 9.03 -1.20
CA PRO A 19 -11.82 9.65 -0.23
C PRO A 19 -12.41 8.66 0.78
N GLY A 20 -12.67 7.42 0.36
CA GLY A 20 -13.19 6.37 1.25
C GLY A 20 -12.14 5.77 2.20
N HIS A 21 -10.85 6.10 2.01
CA HIS A 21 -9.75 5.52 2.79
C HIS A 21 -8.64 6.55 3.06
N GLU A 22 -8.99 7.63 3.75
CA GLU A 22 -8.11 8.78 4.00
C GLU A 22 -6.84 8.42 4.79
N GLY A 23 -6.86 7.39 5.64
CA GLY A 23 -5.69 6.89 6.38
C GLY A 23 -4.72 6.02 5.55
N TYR A 24 -5.00 5.78 4.28
CA TYR A 24 -4.13 5.00 3.41
C TYR A 24 -3.05 5.88 2.77
N PHE A 25 -1.79 5.76 3.21
CA PHE A 25 -0.68 6.61 2.80
C PHE A 25 -0.49 6.65 1.28
N TRP A 26 -0.34 5.50 0.65
CA TRP A 26 -0.13 5.40 -0.80
C TRP A 26 -1.39 5.62 -1.63
N GLY A 27 -2.54 5.69 -0.99
CA GLY A 27 -3.80 6.08 -1.61
C GLY A 27 -4.11 7.57 -1.47
N ASN A 28 -3.29 8.33 -0.70
CA ASN A 28 -3.40 9.76 -0.51
C ASN A 28 -2.00 10.36 -0.50
N CYS A 29 -1.42 10.56 -1.68
CA CYS A 29 -0.03 10.96 -1.84
C CYS A 29 0.17 11.87 -3.06
N LEU A 30 1.33 12.53 -3.08
CA LEU A 30 1.90 13.10 -4.30
C LEU A 30 2.89 12.10 -4.89
N MET A 31 2.93 12.00 -6.21
CA MET A 31 3.96 11.27 -6.94
C MET A 31 4.73 12.27 -7.82
N ILE A 32 6.02 12.39 -7.59
CA ILE A 32 6.91 13.31 -8.31
C ILE A 32 7.92 12.54 -9.15
N ALA A 33 8.33 13.12 -10.26
CA ALA A 33 9.21 12.45 -11.21
C ALA A 33 10.64 12.34 -10.67
N ASP A 34 11.15 13.43 -10.13
CA ASP A 34 12.54 13.54 -9.67
C ASP A 34 12.62 13.67 -8.15
N ALA A 35 13.71 13.18 -7.58
CA ALA A 35 13.96 13.33 -6.14
C ALA A 35 14.03 14.83 -5.78
N PRO A 36 13.32 15.26 -4.71
CA PRO A 36 13.31 16.65 -4.28
C PRO A 36 14.69 17.04 -3.75
N ALA A 37 15.04 18.32 -3.85
CA ALA A 37 16.17 18.87 -3.13
C ALA A 37 15.78 19.16 -1.67
N ASP A 38 16.80 19.37 -0.83
CA ASP A 38 16.58 19.68 0.58
C ASP A 38 15.79 20.99 0.79
N GLY A 39 16.01 21.97 -0.08
CA GLY A 39 15.29 23.26 -0.08
C GLY A 39 13.84 23.21 -0.55
N ASP A 40 13.37 22.08 -1.11
CA ASP A 40 12.02 21.96 -1.69
C ASP A 40 10.96 21.56 -0.65
N LEU A 41 11.37 21.26 0.58
CA LEU A 41 10.48 20.77 1.64
C LEU A 41 9.22 21.63 1.81
N ALA A 42 9.37 22.93 1.95
CA ALA A 42 8.23 23.83 2.16
C ALA A 42 7.25 23.84 0.97
N HIS A 43 7.79 23.79 -0.26
CA HIS A 43 7.00 23.71 -1.48
C HIS A 43 6.13 22.44 -1.51
N TRP A 44 6.73 21.27 -1.26
CA TRP A 44 5.99 19.99 -1.32
C TRP A 44 5.03 19.80 -0.16
N LEU A 45 5.33 20.33 1.03
CA LEU A 45 4.38 20.34 2.15
C LEU A 45 3.15 21.19 1.81
N GLN A 46 3.35 22.39 1.27
CA GLN A 46 2.25 23.25 0.83
C GLN A 46 1.43 22.58 -0.29
N ARG A 47 2.10 21.96 -1.24
CA ARG A 47 1.45 21.25 -2.36
C ARG A 47 0.60 20.09 -1.85
N PHE A 48 1.13 19.30 -0.92
CA PHE A 48 0.40 18.20 -0.31
C PHE A 48 -0.84 18.69 0.45
N GLU A 49 -0.69 19.74 1.24
CA GLU A 49 -1.83 20.33 1.97
C GLU A 49 -2.94 20.79 1.00
N GLN A 50 -2.58 21.49 -0.06
CA GLN A 50 -3.54 22.01 -1.02
C GLN A 50 -4.24 20.92 -1.83
N GLU A 51 -3.51 19.93 -2.31
CA GLU A 51 -4.00 18.96 -3.29
C GLU A 51 -4.51 17.66 -2.67
N VAL A 52 -3.99 17.27 -1.51
CA VAL A 52 -4.28 15.98 -0.88
C VAL A 52 -5.03 16.14 0.44
N ALA A 53 -4.56 17.00 1.36
CA ALA A 53 -5.12 17.06 2.72
C ALA A 53 -6.28 18.04 2.85
N HIS A 54 -6.35 19.09 2.04
CA HIS A 54 -7.37 20.13 2.13
C HIS A 54 -8.80 19.56 2.11
N GLY A 55 -9.56 19.85 3.17
CA GLY A 55 -10.94 19.36 3.34
C GLY A 55 -11.05 17.86 3.68
N ARG A 56 -9.95 17.18 4.01
CA ARG A 56 -9.89 15.74 4.33
C ARG A 56 -9.27 15.50 5.70
N PRO A 57 -10.03 15.64 6.78
CA PRO A 57 -9.50 15.58 8.17
C PRO A 57 -8.94 14.21 8.58
N GLY A 58 -9.27 13.15 7.83
CA GLY A 58 -8.72 11.80 8.05
C GLY A 58 -7.34 11.58 7.42
N VAL A 59 -6.85 12.51 6.57
CA VAL A 59 -5.48 12.49 6.05
C VAL A 59 -4.58 13.13 7.11
N ARG A 60 -3.89 12.30 7.90
CA ARG A 60 -3.04 12.74 9.03
C ARG A 60 -1.56 12.45 8.80
N HIS A 61 -1.17 12.27 7.57
CA HIS A 61 0.18 11.96 7.13
C HIS A 61 0.55 12.87 5.96
N VAL A 62 1.83 12.91 5.64
CA VAL A 62 2.32 13.41 4.35
C VAL A 62 3.06 12.27 3.67
N ALA A 63 2.65 11.91 2.47
CA ALA A 63 3.28 10.87 1.66
C ALA A 63 3.66 11.42 0.29
N ILE A 64 4.94 11.30 -0.06
CA ILE A 64 5.47 11.71 -1.36
C ILE A 64 6.23 10.54 -1.94
N ALA A 65 5.74 10.01 -3.05
CA ALA A 65 6.41 8.99 -3.82
C ALA A 65 7.31 9.64 -4.88
N VAL A 66 8.51 9.11 -5.05
CA VAL A 66 9.47 9.59 -6.05
C VAL A 66 9.70 8.49 -7.07
N ASN A 67 9.52 8.78 -8.35
CA ASN A 67 9.70 7.82 -9.44
C ASN A 67 11.08 7.94 -10.10
N SER A 68 12.11 8.14 -9.29
CA SER A 68 13.50 8.19 -9.75
C SER A 68 14.41 7.45 -8.78
N LEU A 69 15.70 7.38 -9.11
CA LEU A 69 16.68 6.82 -8.18
C LEU A 69 16.71 7.65 -6.89
N PRO A 70 16.88 7.00 -5.73
CA PRO A 70 16.92 7.70 -4.46
C PRO A 70 18.07 8.72 -4.44
N PRO A 71 17.90 9.85 -3.75
CA PRO A 71 18.98 10.78 -3.53
C PRO A 71 20.11 10.10 -2.76
N ALA A 72 21.33 10.59 -2.92
CA ALA A 72 22.49 10.10 -2.16
C ALA A 72 22.20 10.10 -0.65
N ALA A 73 22.74 9.11 0.06
CA ALA A 73 22.54 9.01 1.50
C ALA A 73 22.95 10.33 2.19
N GLY A 74 22.06 10.92 2.98
CA GLY A 74 22.26 12.18 3.67
C GLY A 74 21.89 13.45 2.87
N ALA A 75 21.40 13.30 1.62
CA ALA A 75 21.07 14.44 0.76
C ALA A 75 19.79 15.21 1.18
N LEU A 76 19.02 14.72 2.14
CA LEU A 76 17.76 15.31 2.57
C LEU A 76 17.71 15.53 4.10
N PRO A 77 18.65 16.29 4.71
CA PRO A 77 18.65 16.52 6.15
C PRO A 77 17.40 17.27 6.63
N ALA A 78 16.93 18.31 5.92
CA ALA A 78 15.75 19.07 6.33
C ALA A 78 14.46 18.20 6.34
N TRP A 79 14.34 17.24 5.43
CA TRP A 79 13.24 16.29 5.42
C TRP A 79 13.26 15.36 6.63
N ARG A 80 14.44 14.86 6.99
CA ARG A 80 14.60 14.01 8.18
C ARG A 80 14.36 14.78 9.47
N GLU A 81 14.85 16.01 9.56
CA GLU A 81 14.60 16.90 10.71
C GLU A 81 13.11 17.26 10.84
N ALA A 82 12.38 17.33 9.73
CA ALA A 82 10.92 17.49 9.71
C ALA A 82 10.15 16.19 10.05
N GLY A 83 10.83 15.08 10.33
CA GLY A 83 10.24 13.82 10.76
C GLY A 83 9.85 12.87 9.63
N PHE A 84 10.38 13.06 8.42
CA PHE A 84 10.14 12.13 7.32
C PHE A 84 11.01 10.88 7.43
N ASP A 85 10.38 9.72 7.29
CA ASP A 85 11.05 8.48 6.99
C ASP A 85 11.26 8.37 5.48
N ILE A 86 12.51 8.20 5.06
CA ILE A 86 12.86 8.01 3.66
C ILE A 86 13.02 6.51 3.41
N ILE A 87 12.04 5.95 2.67
CA ILE A 87 11.95 4.53 2.40
C ILE A 87 12.31 4.30 0.93
N GLU A 88 13.25 3.40 0.68
CA GLU A 88 13.55 2.91 -0.66
C GLU A 88 12.76 1.64 -0.93
N THR A 89 12.06 1.59 -2.06
CA THR A 89 11.34 0.41 -2.52
C THR A 89 11.89 -0.05 -3.86
N ALA A 90 12.00 -1.36 -4.05
CA ALA A 90 12.43 -1.95 -5.31
C ALA A 90 11.25 -2.64 -5.99
N THR A 91 10.93 -2.24 -7.22
CA THR A 91 10.03 -2.99 -8.07
C THR A 91 10.81 -4.11 -8.77
N MET A 92 10.46 -5.34 -8.44
CA MET A 92 11.09 -6.52 -9.04
C MET A 92 10.26 -7.02 -10.22
N ARG A 93 10.94 -7.36 -11.31
CA ARG A 93 10.33 -7.99 -12.47
C ARG A 93 10.90 -9.39 -12.68
N LEU A 94 10.02 -10.39 -12.69
CA LEU A 94 10.37 -11.76 -13.03
C LEU A 94 10.05 -12.01 -14.51
N GLN A 95 11.03 -12.52 -15.26
CA GLN A 95 10.78 -12.97 -16.63
C GLN A 95 10.20 -14.38 -16.63
N PRO A 96 9.31 -14.72 -17.59
CA PRO A 96 8.83 -16.09 -17.73
C PRO A 96 9.99 -17.09 -17.84
N GLY A 97 9.91 -18.19 -17.11
CA GLY A 97 10.96 -19.22 -17.08
C GLY A 97 12.10 -18.98 -16.08
N GLN A 98 12.16 -17.83 -15.41
CA GLN A 98 13.18 -17.54 -14.37
C GLN A 98 12.68 -17.82 -12.95
N LEU A 99 11.45 -18.27 -12.79
CA LEU A 99 10.93 -18.64 -11.48
C LEU A 99 11.58 -19.96 -11.00
N HIS A 100 12.42 -19.87 -9.99
CA HIS A 100 12.97 -21.02 -9.29
C HIS A 100 12.30 -21.12 -7.93
N MET A 101 11.41 -22.10 -7.78
CA MET A 101 10.74 -22.38 -6.51
C MET A 101 11.63 -23.30 -5.67
N ALA A 102 12.02 -22.85 -4.49
CA ALA A 102 12.60 -23.76 -3.50
C ALA A 102 11.50 -24.69 -2.95
N PRO A 103 11.80 -25.99 -2.73
CA PRO A 103 10.85 -26.86 -2.08
C PRO A 103 10.50 -26.32 -0.68
N VAL A 104 9.22 -26.14 -0.42
CA VAL A 104 8.74 -25.77 0.91
C VAL A 104 8.50 -27.05 1.69
N ALA A 105 9.37 -27.35 2.67
CA ALA A 105 9.13 -28.42 3.63
C ALA A 105 8.18 -27.90 4.72
N SER A 106 6.98 -28.44 4.78
CA SER A 106 6.05 -28.17 5.88
C SER A 106 5.75 -29.46 6.63
N ALA A 107 5.82 -29.44 7.96
CA ALA A 107 5.42 -30.56 8.82
C ALA A 107 3.89 -30.71 8.93
N ALA A 108 3.14 -29.65 8.61
CA ALA A 108 1.67 -29.66 8.60
C ALA A 108 1.13 -29.67 7.17
N PRO A 109 -0.02 -30.31 6.92
CA PRO A 109 -0.69 -30.27 5.62
C PRO A 109 -1.17 -28.84 5.37
N LEU A 110 -0.58 -28.16 4.37
CA LEU A 110 -0.98 -26.84 3.93
C LEU A 110 -1.80 -26.93 2.65
N GLN A 111 -2.87 -26.18 2.59
CA GLN A 111 -3.73 -26.06 1.41
C GLN A 111 -3.69 -24.63 0.88
N LEU A 112 -3.23 -24.46 -0.35
CA LEU A 112 -3.32 -23.20 -1.09
C LEU A 112 -4.61 -23.19 -1.92
N ARG A 113 -5.46 -22.18 -1.72
CA ARG A 113 -6.69 -22.02 -2.49
C ARG A 113 -7.10 -20.55 -2.59
N PRO A 114 -7.94 -20.18 -3.57
CA PRO A 114 -8.56 -18.85 -3.61
C PRO A 114 -9.33 -18.57 -2.33
N ILE A 115 -9.38 -17.30 -1.93
CA ILE A 115 -10.18 -16.78 -0.82
C ILE A 115 -11.56 -16.41 -1.35
N ASP A 116 -12.59 -16.87 -0.66
CA ASP A 116 -13.96 -16.40 -0.83
C ASP A 116 -14.19 -15.16 0.06
N PHE A 117 -14.11 -13.97 -0.52
CA PHE A 117 -14.34 -12.72 0.21
C PHE A 117 -15.76 -12.62 0.81
N GLY A 118 -16.74 -13.35 0.27
CA GLY A 118 -18.10 -13.36 0.80
C GLY A 118 -18.21 -14.03 2.17
N SER A 119 -17.39 -15.05 2.43
CA SER A 119 -17.44 -15.84 3.67
C SER A 119 -16.15 -15.75 4.51
N GLU A 120 -15.02 -15.37 3.92
CA GLU A 120 -13.70 -15.45 4.55
C GLU A 120 -13.04 -14.07 4.80
N LEU A 121 -13.78 -12.97 4.56
CA LEU A 121 -13.26 -11.62 4.77
C LEU A 121 -12.76 -11.38 6.19
N ASP A 122 -13.48 -11.88 7.19
CA ASP A 122 -13.08 -11.71 8.60
C ASP A 122 -11.80 -12.48 8.93
N ALA A 123 -11.60 -13.67 8.34
CA ALA A 123 -10.38 -14.44 8.54
C ALA A 123 -9.13 -13.73 7.97
N ILE A 124 -9.25 -13.17 6.75
CA ILE A 124 -8.14 -12.46 6.14
C ILE A 124 -7.85 -11.13 6.86
N VAL A 125 -8.89 -10.42 7.32
CA VAL A 125 -8.74 -9.20 8.13
C VAL A 125 -8.06 -9.53 9.45
N ALA A 126 -8.45 -10.59 10.14
CA ALA A 126 -7.84 -11.03 11.39
C ALA A 126 -6.35 -11.37 11.20
N LEU A 127 -6.01 -12.08 10.13
CA LEU A 127 -4.62 -12.40 9.80
C LEU A 127 -3.79 -11.13 9.54
N GLN A 128 -4.30 -10.20 8.72
CA GLN A 128 -3.61 -8.93 8.41
C GLN A 128 -3.46 -8.05 9.66
N ALA A 129 -4.46 -8.04 10.53
CA ALA A 129 -4.45 -7.24 11.75
C ALA A 129 -3.61 -7.85 12.90
N SER A 130 -3.18 -9.09 12.78
CA SER A 130 -2.43 -9.80 13.83
C SER A 130 -1.07 -9.19 14.16
N ASP A 131 -0.46 -8.46 13.21
CA ASP A 131 0.76 -7.71 13.42
C ASP A 131 0.52 -6.22 13.11
N PRO A 132 0.32 -5.38 14.13
CA PRO A 132 -0.02 -3.97 13.94
C PRO A 132 1.14 -3.10 13.46
N GLN A 133 2.32 -3.64 13.20
CA GLN A 133 3.45 -2.90 12.61
C GLN A 133 3.83 -1.61 13.39
N GLY A 134 3.57 -1.58 14.70
CA GLY A 134 3.81 -0.40 15.54
C GLY A 134 2.67 0.63 15.56
N PHE A 135 1.58 0.41 14.82
CA PHE A 135 0.39 1.25 14.86
C PHE A 135 -0.52 0.90 16.05
N GLU A 136 -1.47 1.80 16.35
CA GLU A 136 -2.50 1.52 17.33
C GLU A 136 -3.40 0.37 16.84
N PRO A 137 -3.59 -0.73 17.64
CA PRO A 137 -4.20 -1.97 17.16
C PRO A 137 -5.59 -1.83 16.56
N GLU A 138 -6.48 -1.02 17.16
CA GLU A 138 -7.84 -0.82 16.65
C GLU A 138 -7.84 -0.03 15.33
N GLY A 139 -6.98 0.97 15.21
CA GLY A 139 -6.77 1.75 14.01
C GLY A 139 -6.24 0.88 12.88
N TRP A 140 -5.26 0.02 13.20
CA TRP A 140 -4.70 -0.94 12.26
C TRP A 140 -5.73 -1.96 11.77
N ALA A 141 -6.53 -2.53 12.68
CA ALA A 141 -7.59 -3.46 12.31
C ALA A 141 -8.64 -2.81 11.38
N ARG A 142 -9.03 -1.55 11.65
CA ARG A 142 -9.93 -0.77 10.75
C ARG A 142 -9.30 -0.53 9.38
N PHE A 143 -8.00 -0.22 9.34
CA PHE A 143 -7.24 -0.07 8.11
C PHE A 143 -7.23 -1.38 7.30
N CYS A 144 -6.87 -2.51 7.92
CA CYS A 144 -6.83 -3.82 7.29
C CYS A 144 -8.19 -4.21 6.71
N ARG A 145 -9.29 -3.95 7.43
CA ARG A 145 -10.64 -4.21 6.93
C ARG A 145 -10.95 -3.41 5.66
N LYS A 146 -10.75 -2.10 5.68
CA LYS A 146 -10.97 -1.25 4.49
C LYS A 146 -10.11 -1.69 3.31
N GLN A 147 -8.88 -2.09 3.56
CA GLN A 147 -7.97 -2.56 2.52
C GLN A 147 -8.47 -3.88 1.90
N MET A 148 -8.91 -4.84 2.72
CA MET A 148 -9.44 -6.11 2.22
C MET A 148 -10.78 -5.95 1.50
N GLU A 149 -11.68 -5.10 1.98
CA GLU A 149 -12.91 -4.74 1.28
C GLU A 149 -12.62 -4.14 -0.11
N ARG A 150 -11.58 -3.33 -0.22
CA ARG A 150 -11.15 -2.78 -1.51
C ARG A 150 -10.58 -3.85 -2.44
N PHE A 151 -9.83 -4.81 -1.92
CA PHE A 151 -9.35 -5.95 -2.72
C PHE A 151 -10.48 -6.88 -3.14
N ALA A 152 -11.52 -7.03 -2.33
CA ALA A 152 -12.74 -7.74 -2.73
C ALA A 152 -13.38 -7.10 -3.97
N LEU A 153 -13.49 -5.76 -4.03
CA LEU A 153 -14.00 -5.06 -5.21
C LEU A 153 -13.13 -5.26 -6.47
N ILE A 154 -11.80 -5.35 -6.30
CA ILE A 154 -10.86 -5.65 -7.39
C ILE A 154 -11.09 -7.08 -7.91
N HIS A 155 -11.27 -8.03 -7.00
CA HIS A 155 -11.61 -9.42 -7.31
C HIS A 155 -12.95 -9.52 -8.05
N GLU A 156 -14.01 -8.92 -7.54
CA GLU A 156 -15.34 -8.87 -8.17
C GLU A 156 -15.30 -8.27 -9.58
N ALA A 157 -14.42 -7.30 -9.81
CA ALA A 157 -14.20 -6.71 -11.13
C ALA A 157 -13.37 -7.60 -12.08
N GLY A 158 -12.90 -8.77 -11.64
CA GLY A 158 -12.06 -9.69 -12.43
C GLY A 158 -10.64 -9.18 -12.68
N LEU A 159 -10.17 -8.20 -11.91
CA LEU A 159 -8.85 -7.58 -12.06
C LEU A 159 -7.79 -8.16 -11.10
N GLY A 160 -8.13 -9.19 -10.36
CA GLY A 160 -7.21 -9.87 -9.47
C GLY A 160 -7.84 -11.09 -8.83
N GLU A 161 -6.97 -11.91 -8.25
CA GLU A 161 -7.34 -13.09 -7.47
C GLU A 161 -6.59 -13.07 -6.14
N TRP A 162 -7.24 -13.48 -5.06
CA TRP A 162 -6.62 -13.53 -3.75
C TRP A 162 -6.53 -14.97 -3.27
N PHE A 163 -5.36 -15.39 -2.83
CA PHE A 163 -5.10 -16.75 -2.38
C PHE A 163 -4.81 -16.77 -0.89
N GLY A 164 -5.32 -17.80 -0.22
CA GLY A 164 -5.01 -18.12 1.16
C GLY A 164 -4.26 -19.42 1.28
N LEU A 165 -3.30 -19.48 2.20
CA LEU A 165 -2.66 -20.72 2.64
C LEU A 165 -3.27 -21.11 3.99
N TRP A 166 -3.80 -22.31 4.04
CA TRP A 166 -4.59 -22.83 5.17
C TRP A 166 -3.89 -24.01 5.83
N CYS A 167 -3.93 -24.03 7.16
CA CYS A 167 -3.56 -25.18 8.00
C CYS A 167 -4.83 -25.65 8.72
N GLY A 168 -5.46 -26.72 8.22
CA GLY A 168 -6.83 -27.04 8.61
C GLY A 168 -7.78 -25.87 8.31
N ASP A 169 -8.52 -25.38 9.30
CA ASP A 169 -9.46 -24.26 9.17
C ASP A 169 -8.80 -22.89 9.46
N THR A 170 -7.48 -22.85 9.71
CA THR A 170 -6.78 -21.62 10.05
C THR A 170 -6.07 -21.04 8.84
N LEU A 171 -6.39 -19.80 8.47
CA LEU A 171 -5.65 -19.04 7.47
C LEU A 171 -4.30 -18.59 8.07
N VAL A 172 -3.18 -19.02 7.47
CA VAL A 172 -1.83 -18.76 7.98
C VAL A 172 -1.02 -17.81 7.10
N ALA A 173 -1.40 -17.65 5.83
CA ALA A 173 -0.81 -16.65 4.93
C ALA A 173 -1.79 -16.28 3.83
N ASN A 174 -1.58 -15.13 3.20
CA ASN A 174 -2.36 -14.72 2.03
C ASN A 174 -1.51 -13.92 1.04
N CYS A 175 -1.93 -13.91 -0.22
CA CYS A 175 -1.30 -13.14 -1.29
C CYS A 175 -2.31 -12.80 -2.38
N GLY A 176 -2.25 -11.59 -2.91
CA GLY A 176 -3.03 -11.15 -4.07
C GLY A 176 -2.20 -11.16 -5.35
N LEU A 177 -2.80 -11.59 -6.44
CA LEU A 177 -2.28 -11.46 -7.79
C LEU A 177 -3.20 -10.54 -8.59
N LEU A 178 -2.69 -9.38 -8.98
CA LEU A 178 -3.43 -8.40 -9.76
C LEU A 178 -3.09 -8.54 -11.25
N ARG A 179 -4.05 -8.19 -12.10
CA ARG A 179 -3.87 -8.14 -13.56
C ARG A 179 -3.73 -6.68 -13.99
N ASP A 180 -2.76 -6.43 -14.85
CA ASP A 180 -2.58 -5.15 -15.55
C ASP A 180 -3.64 -4.95 -16.63
#